data_5b8ac22e1abda1452fe23f3b41aba917
#
_entry.id   5b8ac22e1abda1452fe23f3b41aba917
#
_cell.length_a   1.000
_cell.length_b   1.000
_cell.length_c   1.000
_cell.angle_alpha   90.00
_cell.angle_beta   90.00
_cell.angle_gamma   90.00
#
_symmetry.space_group_name_H-M   'P 1'
#
loop_
_entity.id
_entity.type
_entity.pdbx_description
1 polymer ?
#
loop_
_entity_poly.entity_id
_entity_poly.type
_entity_poly.pdbx_seq_one_letter_code
_entity_poly.pdbx_strand_id
1 'polypeptide(L)'
;MKIALVYRSKKLGYHSIENVFGSVQRELMAKGDVETVYVENRGFSFANLFALRKFVNNRRSDTIYHVTGDIHYAVFALPRKRTILTIHDCVFINKRKGLKGWLLKKLFLDWPVWYVPVITTISEKTKNEVVSLTGCNPDKIRIINNPVGSYIRQTEKPFNSAKPGLLFIGSQPNKNLTRVIEALKGFCCTLNIIGLIDENMRAKLKQYDIQYDLENNLENEEMALRYEKADIILFPSLYEGFGLPVIEGFKAGRAVLTSEISPMKELADGAAWLVDPYNADSIRNALEMIINDKETRTRKIQNGLYIVQQYLPENVALLYYQAYSDLNVKKSVALAS
;
A
#
# COMPACT_ATOMS: atom_id res chain seq x y z
N MET A 1 -10.40 -25.61 0.68
CA MET A 1 -9.87 -24.92 -0.52
C MET A 1 -8.38 -24.75 -0.33
N LYS A 2 -7.56 -25.08 -1.30
CA LYS A 2 -6.12 -24.87 -1.25
C LYS A 2 -5.73 -23.59 -2.00
N ILE A 3 -4.88 -22.75 -1.41
CA ILE A 3 -4.44 -21.48 -1.95
C ILE A 3 -2.91 -21.47 -2.05
N ALA A 4 -2.37 -21.10 -3.21
CA ALA A 4 -0.95 -20.89 -3.41
C ALA A 4 -0.68 -19.41 -3.69
N LEU A 5 -0.02 -18.71 -2.75
CA LEU A 5 0.41 -17.34 -2.88
C LEU A 5 1.75 -17.29 -3.60
N VAL A 6 1.81 -16.61 -4.74
CA VAL A 6 3.01 -16.50 -5.59
C VAL A 6 3.65 -15.15 -5.37
N TYR A 7 4.82 -15.13 -4.74
CA TYR A 7 5.58 -13.94 -4.39
C TYR A 7 6.76 -13.71 -5.34
N ARG A 8 7.16 -12.47 -5.42
CA ARG A 8 8.42 -12.07 -6.05
C ARG A 8 9.62 -12.58 -5.25
N SER A 9 10.82 -12.49 -5.84
CA SER A 9 12.06 -12.96 -5.21
C SER A 9 12.39 -12.20 -3.92
N LYS A 10 12.69 -12.92 -2.85
CA LYS A 10 13.16 -12.36 -1.56
C LYS A 10 14.45 -11.52 -1.70
N LYS A 11 15.23 -11.74 -2.77
CA LYS A 11 16.48 -11.02 -3.05
C LYS A 11 16.30 -9.55 -3.45
N LEU A 12 15.05 -9.06 -3.55
CA LEU A 12 14.76 -7.68 -3.98
C LEU A 12 14.97 -6.64 -2.88
N GLY A 13 14.99 -7.04 -1.60
CA GLY A 13 15.16 -6.10 -0.47
C GLY A 13 13.99 -5.15 -0.22
N TYR A 14 12.89 -5.28 -0.96
CA TYR A 14 11.66 -4.52 -0.76
C TYR A 14 10.64 -5.44 -0.08
N HIS A 15 10.17 -5.07 1.11
CA HIS A 15 9.32 -5.91 1.94
C HIS A 15 7.85 -5.47 2.01
N SER A 16 7.46 -4.39 1.33
CA SER A 16 6.11 -3.82 1.45
C SER A 16 5.00 -4.79 1.04
N ILE A 17 5.14 -5.47 -0.11
CA ILE A 17 4.14 -6.45 -0.60
C ILE A 17 4.14 -7.69 0.29
N GLU A 18 5.31 -8.16 0.69
CA GLU A 18 5.49 -9.30 1.58
C GLU A 18 4.89 -9.04 2.97
N ASN A 19 5.04 -7.83 3.51
CA ASN A 19 4.44 -7.43 4.79
C ASN A 19 2.91 -7.38 4.70
N VAL A 20 2.38 -6.78 3.64
CA VAL A 20 0.94 -6.71 3.37
C VAL A 20 0.34 -8.13 3.28
N PHE A 21 0.86 -8.96 2.37
CA PHE A 21 0.32 -10.30 2.17
C PHE A 21 0.69 -11.27 3.30
N GLY A 22 1.77 -11.04 4.03
CA GLY A 22 2.13 -11.84 5.21
C GLY A 22 1.09 -11.76 6.33
N SER A 23 0.48 -10.60 6.54
CA SER A 23 -0.63 -10.45 7.49
C SER A 23 -1.91 -11.14 6.99
N VAL A 24 -2.27 -10.94 5.71
CA VAL A 24 -3.40 -11.62 5.06
C VAL A 24 -3.23 -13.15 5.07
N GLN A 25 -2.03 -13.62 4.79
CA GLN A 25 -1.71 -15.06 4.79
C GLN A 25 -1.97 -15.71 6.15
N ARG A 26 -1.53 -15.07 7.25
CA ARG A 26 -1.77 -15.59 8.60
C ARG A 26 -3.27 -15.79 8.89
N GLU A 27 -4.09 -14.84 8.49
CA GLU A 27 -5.54 -14.92 8.66
C GLU A 27 -6.19 -15.97 7.73
N LEU A 28 -5.66 -16.13 6.51
CA LEU A 28 -6.13 -17.15 5.57
C LEU A 28 -5.77 -18.56 6.02
N MET A 29 -4.62 -18.76 6.67
CA MET A 29 -4.20 -20.07 7.23
C MET A 29 -5.19 -20.61 8.26
N ALA A 30 -5.86 -19.74 9.01
CA ALA A 30 -6.94 -20.12 9.92
C ALA A 30 -8.21 -20.61 9.19
N LYS A 31 -8.36 -20.31 7.90
CA LYS A 31 -9.55 -20.61 7.07
C LYS A 31 -9.31 -21.71 6.03
N GLY A 32 -8.07 -22.12 5.79
CA GLY A 32 -7.76 -23.12 4.77
C GLY A 32 -6.27 -23.45 4.64
N ASP A 33 -5.98 -24.36 3.69
CA ASP A 33 -4.60 -24.74 3.36
C ASP A 33 -3.95 -23.68 2.45
N VAL A 34 -3.02 -22.92 3.01
CA VAL A 34 -2.31 -21.83 2.31
C VAL A 34 -0.82 -22.15 2.21
N GLU A 35 -0.31 -22.23 1.02
CA GLU A 35 1.12 -22.39 0.76
C GLU A 35 1.69 -21.17 0.03
N THR A 36 3.00 -20.97 0.13
CA THR A 36 3.72 -19.88 -0.55
C THR A 36 4.76 -20.41 -1.49
N VAL A 37 4.91 -19.73 -2.61
CA VAL A 37 5.99 -19.97 -3.55
C VAL A 37 6.63 -18.65 -3.96
N TYR A 38 7.96 -18.60 -3.93
CA TYR A 38 8.74 -17.44 -4.35
C TYR A 38 9.39 -17.71 -5.70
N VAL A 39 9.33 -16.75 -6.61
CA VAL A 39 10.19 -16.81 -7.80
C VAL A 39 11.63 -16.50 -7.41
N GLU A 40 12.61 -17.13 -8.07
CA GLU A 40 14.02 -16.98 -7.68
C GLU A 40 14.67 -15.77 -8.33
N ASN A 41 14.36 -15.51 -9.60
CA ASN A 41 15.01 -14.48 -10.40
C ASN A 41 14.21 -13.17 -10.36
N ARG A 42 14.95 -12.06 -10.40
CA ARG A 42 14.37 -10.71 -10.53
C ARG A 42 13.86 -10.49 -11.95
N GLY A 43 12.74 -9.81 -12.09
CA GLY A 43 12.15 -9.46 -13.38
C GLY A 43 11.61 -10.67 -14.16
N PHE A 44 11.42 -10.49 -15.48
CA PHE A 44 10.99 -11.56 -16.36
C PHE A 44 12.07 -12.64 -16.52
N SER A 45 11.68 -13.90 -16.32
CA SER A 45 12.60 -15.03 -16.46
C SER A 45 11.83 -16.28 -16.90
N PHE A 46 12.31 -16.94 -17.96
CA PHE A 46 11.80 -18.25 -18.38
C PHE A 46 12.03 -19.33 -17.31
N ALA A 47 13.14 -19.23 -16.55
CA ALA A 47 13.42 -20.15 -15.44
C ALA A 47 12.34 -20.06 -14.36
N ASN A 48 11.86 -18.82 -14.04
CA ASN A 48 10.73 -18.63 -13.12
C ASN A 48 9.44 -19.29 -13.66
N LEU A 49 9.14 -19.13 -14.95
CA LEU A 49 7.95 -19.74 -15.55
C LEU A 49 8.04 -21.26 -15.52
N PHE A 50 9.20 -21.83 -15.83
CA PHE A 50 9.43 -23.28 -15.77
C PHE A 50 9.29 -23.82 -14.33
N ALA A 51 9.92 -23.17 -13.36
CA ALA A 51 9.82 -23.54 -11.94
C ALA A 51 8.37 -23.49 -11.43
N LEU A 52 7.62 -22.43 -11.77
CA LEU A 52 6.20 -22.33 -11.45
C LEU A 52 5.35 -23.41 -12.13
N ARG A 53 5.62 -23.73 -13.39
CA ARG A 53 4.92 -24.81 -14.10
C ARG A 53 5.15 -26.17 -13.44
N LYS A 54 6.39 -26.46 -13.06
CA LYS A 54 6.74 -27.66 -12.29
C LYS A 54 6.03 -27.68 -10.93
N PHE A 55 5.99 -26.54 -10.25
CA PHE A 55 5.25 -26.39 -9.00
C PHE A 55 3.76 -26.72 -9.17
N VAL A 56 3.10 -26.18 -10.20
CA VAL A 56 1.68 -26.42 -10.51
C VAL A 56 1.40 -27.91 -10.77
N ASN A 57 2.26 -28.57 -11.56
CA ASN A 57 2.07 -29.98 -11.92
C ASN A 57 2.07 -30.93 -10.73
N ASN A 58 2.68 -30.53 -9.61
CA ASN A 58 2.75 -31.29 -8.37
C ASN A 58 1.63 -30.93 -7.37
N ARG A 59 0.59 -30.19 -7.82
CA ARG A 59 -0.49 -29.70 -6.95
C ARG A 59 -1.84 -30.27 -7.34
N ARG A 60 -2.76 -30.25 -6.39
CA ARG A 60 -4.15 -30.68 -6.57
C ARG A 60 -4.84 -29.84 -7.64
N SER A 61 -5.76 -30.45 -8.34
CA SER A 61 -6.52 -29.82 -9.43
C SER A 61 -7.47 -28.70 -8.95
N ASP A 62 -7.72 -28.58 -7.62
CA ASP A 62 -8.56 -27.55 -7.01
C ASP A 62 -7.78 -26.37 -6.39
N THR A 63 -6.44 -26.36 -6.48
CA THR A 63 -5.59 -25.27 -5.94
C THR A 63 -5.83 -23.97 -6.71
N ILE A 64 -6.09 -22.88 -5.97
CA ILE A 64 -6.17 -21.51 -6.49
C ILE A 64 -4.80 -20.85 -6.35
N TYR A 65 -4.37 -20.16 -7.39
CA TYR A 65 -3.09 -19.46 -7.45
C TYR A 65 -3.32 -17.97 -7.41
N HIS A 66 -2.60 -17.27 -6.54
CA HIS A 66 -2.69 -15.82 -6.42
C HIS A 66 -1.31 -15.18 -6.61
N VAL A 67 -1.13 -14.45 -7.71
CA VAL A 67 0.06 -13.63 -7.95
C VAL A 67 -0.10 -12.32 -7.18
N THR A 68 0.72 -12.13 -6.13
CA THR A 68 0.52 -11.09 -5.11
C THR A 68 1.02 -9.71 -5.50
N GLY A 69 1.72 -9.56 -6.63
CA GLY A 69 2.17 -8.26 -7.15
C GLY A 69 3.38 -8.40 -8.08
N ASP A 70 3.88 -7.33 -8.60
CA ASP A 70 5.07 -7.01 -9.45
C ASP A 70 5.57 -8.06 -10.47
N ILE A 71 5.22 -9.31 -10.33
CA ILE A 71 5.58 -10.43 -11.21
C ILE A 71 4.40 -10.88 -12.06
N HIS A 72 3.63 -9.94 -12.61
CA HIS A 72 2.38 -10.19 -13.32
C HIS A 72 2.53 -11.24 -14.44
N TYR A 73 3.69 -11.32 -15.09
CA TYR A 73 4.01 -12.34 -16.12
C TYR A 73 3.92 -13.78 -15.59
N ALA A 74 4.02 -13.98 -14.28
CA ALA A 74 3.96 -15.31 -13.67
C ALA A 74 2.62 -16.02 -13.93
N VAL A 75 1.56 -15.27 -14.21
CA VAL A 75 0.24 -15.83 -14.54
C VAL A 75 0.29 -16.81 -15.73
N PHE A 76 1.24 -16.65 -16.67
CA PHE A 76 1.35 -17.52 -17.85
C PHE A 76 1.82 -18.93 -17.53
N ALA A 77 2.45 -19.15 -16.38
CA ALA A 77 2.82 -20.48 -15.89
C ALA A 77 1.71 -21.16 -15.08
N LEU A 78 0.63 -20.43 -14.76
CA LEU A 78 -0.43 -20.84 -13.86
C LEU A 78 -1.72 -21.19 -14.61
N PRO A 79 -2.60 -22.05 -14.06
CA PRO A 79 -3.87 -22.40 -14.69
C PRO A 79 -4.82 -21.20 -14.77
N ARG A 80 -5.12 -20.72 -15.97
CA ARG A 80 -5.92 -19.51 -16.23
C ARG A 80 -7.17 -19.42 -15.36
N LYS A 81 -8.01 -20.44 -15.34
CA LYS A 81 -9.31 -20.44 -14.64
C LYS A 81 -9.21 -20.45 -13.10
N ARG A 82 -8.00 -20.56 -12.55
CA ARG A 82 -7.72 -20.68 -11.11
C ARG A 82 -6.66 -19.68 -10.64
N THR A 83 -6.44 -18.63 -11.42
CA THR A 83 -5.41 -17.63 -11.11
C THR A 83 -6.06 -16.27 -10.89
N ILE A 84 -5.68 -15.64 -9.79
CA ILE A 84 -5.97 -14.25 -9.44
C ILE A 84 -4.67 -13.45 -9.52
N LEU A 85 -4.77 -12.19 -9.93
CA LEU A 85 -3.66 -11.26 -10.00
C LEU A 85 -3.97 -10.02 -9.18
N THR A 86 -3.12 -9.66 -8.22
CA THR A 86 -3.15 -8.34 -7.56
C THR A 86 -2.24 -7.36 -8.29
N ILE A 87 -2.78 -6.18 -8.58
CA ILE A 87 -2.04 -5.03 -9.13
C ILE A 87 -2.03 -3.92 -8.09
N HIS A 88 -0.83 -3.55 -7.61
CA HIS A 88 -0.65 -2.52 -6.59
C HIS A 88 -0.62 -1.10 -7.17
N ASP A 89 0.03 -0.91 -8.31
CA ASP A 89 0.09 0.35 -9.05
C ASP A 89 0.46 0.11 -10.52
N CYS A 90 0.41 1.18 -11.31
CA CYS A 90 0.82 1.20 -12.71
C CYS A 90 2.04 2.09 -12.98
N VAL A 91 2.78 2.50 -11.94
CA VAL A 91 3.92 3.44 -12.04
C VAL A 91 5.02 2.95 -12.97
N PHE A 92 5.26 1.65 -13.01
CA PHE A 92 6.31 1.05 -13.84
C PHE A 92 6.08 1.24 -15.34
N ILE A 93 4.82 1.46 -15.76
CA ILE A 93 4.46 1.70 -17.17
C ILE A 93 4.96 3.06 -17.64
N ASN A 94 4.85 4.09 -16.79
CA ASN A 94 5.15 5.47 -17.16
C ASN A 94 6.65 5.78 -17.20
N LYS A 95 7.48 4.92 -16.61
CA LYS A 95 8.94 5.14 -16.49
C LYS A 95 9.75 4.81 -17.76
N ARG A 96 9.17 4.10 -18.74
CA ARG A 96 9.89 3.65 -19.94
C ARG A 96 9.11 3.98 -21.21
N LYS A 97 9.78 4.65 -22.15
CA LYS A 97 9.23 5.02 -23.48
C LYS A 97 9.78 4.10 -24.59
N GLY A 98 9.16 4.17 -25.76
CA GLY A 98 9.58 3.43 -26.96
C GLY A 98 9.24 1.95 -26.93
N LEU A 99 9.86 1.15 -27.80
CA LEU A 99 9.57 -0.28 -27.99
C LEU A 99 9.73 -1.10 -26.71
N LYS A 100 10.77 -0.80 -25.90
CA LYS A 100 10.99 -1.47 -24.61
C LYS A 100 9.87 -1.20 -23.61
N GLY A 101 9.35 0.04 -23.57
CA GLY A 101 8.21 0.40 -22.73
C GLY A 101 6.93 -0.29 -23.19
N TRP A 102 6.70 -0.33 -24.51
CA TRP A 102 5.57 -1.04 -25.09
C TRP A 102 5.59 -2.54 -24.76
N LEU A 103 6.73 -3.21 -24.94
CA LEU A 103 6.87 -4.64 -24.65
C LEU A 103 6.68 -4.91 -23.13
N LEU A 104 7.22 -4.05 -22.27
CA LEU A 104 7.03 -4.14 -20.82
C LEU A 104 5.54 -4.04 -20.45
N LYS A 105 4.82 -3.06 -21.04
CA LYS A 105 3.38 -2.90 -20.83
C LYS A 105 2.62 -4.16 -21.25
N LYS A 106 2.93 -4.71 -22.44
CA LYS A 106 2.30 -5.95 -22.92
C LYS A 106 2.52 -7.13 -21.99
N LEU A 107 3.77 -7.34 -21.56
CA LEU A 107 4.15 -8.52 -20.78
C LEU A 107 3.73 -8.43 -19.30
N PHE A 108 3.75 -7.22 -18.71
CA PHE A 108 3.49 -7.03 -17.30
C PHE A 108 2.11 -6.43 -16.99
N LEU A 109 1.37 -5.93 -18.00
CA LEU A 109 0.04 -5.39 -17.75
C LEU A 109 -1.00 -5.97 -18.73
N ASP A 110 -0.92 -5.66 -20.04
CA ASP A 110 -2.01 -5.96 -20.98
C ASP A 110 -2.33 -7.47 -21.01
N TRP A 111 -1.33 -8.32 -21.32
CA TRP A 111 -1.54 -9.75 -21.45
C TRP A 111 -1.89 -10.42 -20.11
N PRO A 112 -1.23 -10.15 -18.97
CA PRO A 112 -1.66 -10.67 -17.66
C PRO A 112 -3.10 -10.31 -17.32
N VAL A 113 -3.49 -9.05 -17.54
CA VAL A 113 -4.86 -8.57 -17.31
C VAL A 113 -5.86 -9.32 -18.15
N TRP A 114 -5.59 -9.57 -19.43
CA TRP A 114 -6.45 -10.33 -20.31
C TRP A 114 -6.45 -11.84 -20.01
N TYR A 115 -5.36 -12.36 -19.50
CA TYR A 115 -5.20 -13.78 -19.21
C TYR A 115 -6.03 -14.25 -18.01
N VAL A 116 -5.97 -13.56 -16.86
CA VAL A 116 -6.64 -14.02 -15.64
C VAL A 116 -8.15 -13.71 -15.64
N PRO A 117 -9.00 -14.51 -14.99
CA PRO A 117 -10.43 -14.23 -14.86
C PRO A 117 -10.77 -13.17 -13.82
N VAL A 118 -9.95 -13.01 -12.80
CA VAL A 118 -10.15 -12.06 -11.68
C VAL A 118 -8.86 -11.31 -11.42
N ILE A 119 -9.01 -10.00 -11.27
CA ILE A 119 -7.94 -9.09 -10.87
C ILE A 119 -8.36 -8.47 -9.54
N THR A 120 -7.41 -8.24 -8.66
CA THR A 120 -7.62 -7.37 -7.49
C THR A 120 -6.73 -6.14 -7.59
N THR A 121 -7.25 -5.01 -7.16
CA THR A 121 -6.51 -3.74 -7.04
C THR A 121 -6.66 -3.20 -5.64
N ILE A 122 -5.66 -2.45 -5.19
CA ILE A 122 -5.59 -1.96 -3.81
C ILE A 122 -6.37 -0.65 -3.59
N SER A 123 -6.87 -0.02 -4.65
CA SER A 123 -7.67 1.20 -4.60
C SER A 123 -8.52 1.36 -5.86
N GLU A 124 -9.55 2.21 -5.79
CA GLU A 124 -10.35 2.62 -6.96
C GLU A 124 -9.47 3.33 -8.00
N LYS A 125 -8.53 4.16 -7.57
CA LYS A 125 -7.55 4.80 -8.45
C LYS A 125 -6.79 3.77 -9.28
N THR A 126 -6.22 2.73 -8.63
CA THR A 126 -5.49 1.68 -9.35
C THR A 126 -6.41 0.90 -10.31
N LYS A 127 -7.67 0.63 -9.93
CA LYS A 127 -8.66 0.03 -10.82
C LYS A 127 -8.87 0.89 -12.07
N ASN A 128 -9.11 2.18 -11.90
CA ASN A 128 -9.34 3.11 -13.00
C ASN A 128 -8.11 3.24 -13.91
N GLU A 129 -6.89 3.25 -13.35
CA GLU A 129 -5.64 3.22 -14.11
C GLU A 129 -5.53 1.92 -14.94
N VAL A 130 -5.80 0.75 -14.37
CA VAL A 130 -5.76 -0.53 -15.09
C VAL A 130 -6.78 -0.55 -16.23
N VAL A 131 -8.03 -0.13 -15.99
CA VAL A 131 -9.08 -0.05 -17.02
C VAL A 131 -8.66 0.90 -18.14
N SER A 132 -8.20 2.10 -17.80
CA SER A 132 -7.77 3.13 -18.78
C SER A 132 -6.60 2.63 -19.63
N LEU A 133 -5.62 1.96 -19.04
CA LEU A 133 -4.42 1.51 -19.73
C LEU A 133 -4.64 0.27 -20.60
N THR A 134 -5.59 -0.62 -20.24
CA THR A 134 -5.75 -1.92 -20.88
C THR A 134 -7.07 -2.08 -21.64
N GLY A 135 -8.07 -1.25 -21.38
CA GLY A 135 -9.43 -1.42 -21.92
C GLY A 135 -10.15 -2.66 -21.42
N CYS A 136 -9.74 -3.27 -20.30
CA CYS A 136 -10.39 -4.46 -19.77
C CYS A 136 -11.76 -4.13 -19.16
N ASN A 137 -12.65 -5.16 -19.09
CA ASN A 137 -13.93 -5.02 -18.40
C ASN A 137 -13.70 -4.72 -16.90
N PRO A 138 -14.22 -3.59 -16.35
CA PRO A 138 -14.09 -3.23 -14.94
C PRO A 138 -14.69 -4.25 -13.96
N ASP A 139 -15.70 -5.05 -14.37
CA ASP A 139 -16.32 -6.08 -13.54
C ASP A 139 -15.37 -7.24 -13.21
N LYS A 140 -14.28 -7.36 -13.95
CA LYS A 140 -13.20 -8.31 -13.71
C LYS A 140 -12.32 -7.88 -12.52
N ILE A 141 -12.37 -6.60 -12.14
CA ILE A 141 -11.49 -6.01 -11.13
C ILE A 141 -12.27 -5.83 -9.82
N ARG A 142 -11.78 -6.47 -8.77
CA ARG A 142 -12.26 -6.27 -7.39
C ARG A 142 -11.29 -5.36 -6.64
N ILE A 143 -11.83 -4.42 -5.90
CA ILE A 143 -11.01 -3.61 -5.00
C ILE A 143 -10.90 -4.35 -3.68
N ILE A 144 -9.67 -4.70 -3.30
CA ILE A 144 -9.34 -5.23 -1.99
C ILE A 144 -8.17 -4.43 -1.48
N ASN A 145 -8.45 -3.54 -0.54
CA ASN A 145 -7.48 -2.61 0.01
C ASN A 145 -6.36 -3.35 0.77
N ASN A 146 -5.22 -2.68 0.93
CA ASN A 146 -4.15 -3.21 1.75
C ASN A 146 -4.58 -3.23 3.23
N PRO A 147 -4.25 -4.27 4.00
CA PRO A 147 -4.45 -4.26 5.43
C PRO A 147 -3.49 -3.30 6.12
N VAL A 148 -3.91 -2.75 7.24
CA VAL A 148 -3.04 -2.00 8.14
C VAL A 148 -2.04 -2.94 8.82
N GLY A 149 -0.81 -2.49 9.02
CA GLY A 149 0.24 -3.27 9.67
C GLY A 149 -0.21 -3.84 11.03
N SER A 150 -0.07 -5.16 11.23
CA SER A 150 -0.43 -5.82 12.49
C SER A 150 0.46 -5.37 13.65
N TYR A 151 1.64 -4.85 13.37
CA TYR A 151 2.58 -4.31 14.36
C TYR A 151 2.15 -2.96 14.92
N ILE A 152 1.30 -2.19 14.22
CA ILE A 152 0.78 -0.91 14.71
C ILE A 152 -0.24 -1.19 15.83
N ARG A 153 -0.05 -0.52 16.96
CA ARG A 153 -0.91 -0.61 18.13
C ARG A 153 -1.56 0.74 18.41
N GLN A 154 -2.81 0.71 18.84
CA GLN A 154 -3.45 1.89 19.40
C GLN A 154 -2.82 2.17 20.76
N THR A 155 -2.35 3.40 20.97
CA THR A 155 -1.81 3.84 22.25
C THR A 155 -2.37 5.20 22.62
N GLU A 156 -2.76 5.35 23.89
CA GLU A 156 -3.11 6.65 24.41
C GLU A 156 -1.85 7.51 24.61
N LYS A 157 -1.92 8.74 24.14
CA LYS A 157 -0.84 9.71 24.29
C LYS A 157 -1.42 11.12 24.41
N PRO A 158 -1.07 11.88 25.46
CA PRO A 158 -1.38 13.30 25.52
C PRO A 158 -0.77 14.02 24.31
N PHE A 159 -1.58 14.83 23.61
CA PHE A 159 -1.11 15.62 22.48
C PHE A 159 -0.25 16.79 22.95
N ASN A 160 0.96 16.92 22.43
CA ASN A 160 1.86 18.01 22.76
C ASN A 160 1.59 19.24 21.86
N SER A 161 0.72 20.14 22.30
CA SER A 161 0.39 21.34 21.53
C SER A 161 1.53 22.38 21.49
N ALA A 162 2.44 22.38 22.46
CA ALA A 162 3.54 23.36 22.50
C ALA A 162 4.66 23.01 21.50
N LYS A 163 4.94 21.71 21.34
CA LYS A 163 5.99 21.21 20.44
C LYS A 163 5.61 19.82 19.94
N PRO A 164 4.70 19.71 18.96
CA PRO A 164 4.23 18.43 18.48
C PRO A 164 5.32 17.63 17.78
N GLY A 165 5.31 16.31 18.00
CA GLY A 165 6.10 15.36 17.25
C GLY A 165 5.42 14.99 15.94
N LEU A 166 6.06 15.31 14.82
CA LEU A 166 5.56 15.04 13.46
C LEU A 166 6.28 13.83 12.91
N LEU A 167 5.56 12.84 12.40
CA LEU A 167 6.14 11.66 11.74
C LEU A 167 5.95 11.75 10.23
N PHE A 168 7.06 11.74 9.50
CA PHE A 168 7.10 11.71 8.04
C PHE A 168 7.78 10.43 7.54
N ILE A 169 7.17 9.72 6.57
CA ILE A 169 7.65 8.42 6.11
C ILE A 169 7.86 8.43 4.61
N GLY A 170 9.10 8.18 4.19
CA GLY A 170 9.49 7.95 2.81
C GLY A 170 10.58 8.88 2.30
N SER A 171 11.35 8.39 1.33
CA SER A 171 12.50 9.06 0.71
C SER A 171 12.24 9.53 -0.71
N GLN A 172 11.18 9.00 -1.34
CA GLN A 172 10.94 9.26 -2.76
C GLN A 172 10.38 10.68 -2.98
N PRO A 173 10.67 11.33 -4.11
CA PRO A 173 10.19 12.69 -4.40
C PRO A 173 8.66 12.84 -4.30
N ASN A 174 7.89 11.79 -4.64
CA ASN A 174 6.44 11.80 -4.51
C ASN A 174 5.95 11.91 -3.06
N LYS A 175 6.79 11.63 -2.05
CA LYS A 175 6.44 11.82 -0.63
C LYS A 175 6.40 13.28 -0.21
N ASN A 176 7.02 14.17 -1.00
CA ASN A 176 6.85 15.62 -0.90
C ASN A 176 7.53 16.28 0.32
N LEU A 177 8.64 15.69 0.82
CA LEU A 177 9.35 16.22 1.99
C LEU A 177 9.78 17.69 1.80
N THR A 178 10.16 18.08 0.61
CA THR A 178 10.59 19.46 0.32
C THR A 178 9.52 20.48 0.72
N ARG A 179 8.25 20.25 0.35
CA ARG A 179 7.16 21.16 0.74
C ARG A 179 6.79 21.06 2.21
N VAL A 180 6.93 19.89 2.83
CA VAL A 180 6.80 19.75 4.28
C VAL A 180 7.83 20.65 4.99
N ILE A 181 9.10 20.61 4.58
CA ILE A 181 10.15 21.45 5.13
C ILE A 181 9.81 22.95 4.97
N GLU A 182 9.31 23.35 3.81
CA GLU A 182 8.87 24.73 3.55
C GLU A 182 7.71 25.14 4.47
N ALA A 183 6.72 24.29 4.65
CA ALA A 183 5.58 24.52 5.54
C ALA A 183 5.99 24.67 7.01
N LEU A 184 7.07 24.01 7.44
CA LEU A 184 7.56 24.00 8.81
C LEU A 184 8.51 25.18 9.14
N LYS A 185 8.80 26.07 8.20
CA LYS A 185 9.64 27.25 8.47
C LYS A 185 9.10 28.09 9.64
N GLY A 186 9.88 28.22 10.72
CA GLY A 186 9.47 28.93 11.92
C GLY A 186 8.37 28.25 12.73
N PHE A 187 8.13 26.95 12.50
CA PHE A 187 7.14 26.17 13.22
C PHE A 187 7.79 25.40 14.38
N CYS A 188 7.27 25.55 15.60
CA CYS A 188 7.80 24.86 16.76
C CYS A 188 7.34 23.40 16.79
N CYS A 189 8.21 22.46 16.35
CA CYS A 189 7.92 21.04 16.32
C CYS A 189 9.21 20.20 16.38
N THR A 190 9.07 18.89 16.46
CA THR A 190 10.14 17.93 16.15
C THR A 190 9.71 17.09 14.97
N LEU A 191 10.48 17.09 13.87
CA LEU A 191 10.19 16.33 12.67
C LEU A 191 10.97 15.01 12.68
N ASN A 192 10.28 13.88 12.84
CA ASN A 192 10.85 12.54 12.71
C ASN A 192 10.71 12.09 11.26
N ILE A 193 11.83 11.90 10.58
CA ILE A 193 11.90 11.48 9.17
C ILE A 193 12.35 10.04 9.10
N ILE A 194 11.49 9.16 8.58
CA ILE A 194 11.85 7.78 8.27
C ILE A 194 12.14 7.68 6.78
N GLY A 195 13.42 7.67 6.44
CA GLY A 195 13.85 7.62 5.04
C GLY A 195 15.24 8.20 4.83
N LEU A 196 15.61 8.37 3.57
CA LEU A 196 16.86 9.03 3.18
C LEU A 196 16.55 10.45 2.72
N ILE A 197 17.42 11.39 3.05
CA ILE A 197 17.35 12.79 2.61
C ILE A 197 18.67 13.19 1.93
N ASP A 198 18.56 14.04 0.92
CA ASP A 198 19.74 14.60 0.24
C ASP A 198 20.31 15.82 0.97
N GLU A 199 21.48 16.29 0.52
CA GLU A 199 22.17 17.43 1.12
C GLU A 199 21.38 18.74 0.99
N ASN A 200 20.57 18.91 -0.06
CA ASN A 200 19.73 20.09 -0.23
C ASN A 200 18.61 20.13 0.83
N MET A 201 18.00 18.98 1.09
CA MET A 201 17.00 18.86 2.18
C MET A 201 17.62 19.12 3.54
N ARG A 202 18.84 18.60 3.81
CA ARG A 202 19.60 18.90 5.05
C ARG A 202 19.88 20.39 5.20
N ALA A 203 20.33 21.03 4.13
CA ALA A 203 20.63 22.47 4.12
C ALA A 203 19.37 23.31 4.43
N LYS A 204 18.21 22.95 3.84
CA LYS A 204 16.93 23.62 4.14
C LYS A 204 16.47 23.42 5.57
N LEU A 205 16.55 22.20 6.11
CA LEU A 205 16.21 21.92 7.52
C LEU A 205 17.04 22.78 8.47
N LYS A 206 18.35 22.88 8.23
CA LYS A 206 19.26 23.75 8.99
C LYS A 206 18.95 25.23 8.80
N GLN A 207 18.72 25.67 7.55
CA GLN A 207 18.39 27.07 7.23
C GLN A 207 17.12 27.56 7.95
N TYR A 208 16.12 26.67 8.11
CA TYR A 208 14.83 27.00 8.72
C TYR A 208 14.80 26.68 10.23
N ASP A 209 15.94 26.25 10.80
CA ASP A 209 16.07 25.87 12.22
C ASP A 209 15.05 24.81 12.66
N ILE A 210 14.77 23.84 11.77
CA ILE A 210 13.84 22.76 12.06
C ILE A 210 14.56 21.65 12.81
N GLN A 211 14.10 21.35 14.02
CA GLN A 211 14.60 20.21 14.79
C GLN A 211 14.09 18.90 14.16
N TYR A 212 15.00 18.00 13.85
CA TYR A 212 14.61 16.72 13.22
C TYR A 212 15.46 15.54 13.69
N ASP A 213 14.85 14.37 13.69
CA ASP A 213 15.49 13.07 13.78
C ASP A 213 15.38 12.37 12.42
N LEU A 214 16.44 11.64 12.04
CA LEU A 214 16.51 10.94 10.76
C LEU A 214 16.87 9.48 10.98
N GLU A 215 15.99 8.59 10.52
CA GLU A 215 16.18 7.14 10.62
C GLU A 215 15.80 6.47 9.29
N ASN A 216 16.32 5.27 9.06
CA ASN A 216 15.96 4.47 7.88
C ASN A 216 16.05 2.98 8.21
N ASN A 217 15.45 2.15 7.33
CA ASN A 217 15.47 0.68 7.43
C ASN A 217 15.02 0.15 8.80
N LEU A 218 14.02 0.78 9.38
CA LEU A 218 13.45 0.36 10.66
C LEU A 218 12.68 -0.97 10.49
N GLU A 219 12.82 -1.83 11.48
CA GLU A 219 11.97 -3.02 11.61
C GLU A 219 10.56 -2.64 12.09
N ASN A 220 9.64 -3.59 12.00
CA ASN A 220 8.22 -3.34 12.32
C ASN A 220 8.00 -2.81 13.74
N GLU A 221 8.72 -3.33 14.71
CA GLU A 221 8.65 -2.92 16.12
C GLU A 221 9.16 -1.49 16.32
N GLU A 222 10.22 -1.12 15.64
CA GLU A 222 10.77 0.24 15.66
C GLU A 222 9.80 1.22 14.97
N MET A 223 9.22 0.83 13.84
CA MET A 223 8.17 1.62 13.18
C MET A 223 6.97 1.85 14.10
N ALA A 224 6.49 0.80 14.81
CA ALA A 224 5.41 0.94 15.77
C ALA A 224 5.71 2.02 16.83
N LEU A 225 6.93 1.99 17.39
CA LEU A 225 7.37 2.99 18.38
C LEU A 225 7.37 4.42 17.82
N ARG A 226 7.64 4.62 16.51
CA ARG A 226 7.58 5.96 15.88
C ARG A 226 6.14 6.44 15.75
N TYR A 227 5.21 5.56 15.38
CA TYR A 227 3.78 5.90 15.39
C TYR A 227 3.28 6.19 16.81
N GLU A 228 3.70 5.43 17.81
CA GLU A 228 3.32 5.63 19.21
C GLU A 228 3.80 6.99 19.76
N LYS A 229 5.01 7.42 19.40
CA LYS A 229 5.60 8.69 19.83
C LYS A 229 5.08 9.92 19.09
N ALA A 230 4.58 9.75 17.89
CA ALA A 230 4.09 10.85 17.07
C ALA A 230 2.83 11.51 17.67
N ASP A 231 2.65 12.80 17.42
CA ASP A 231 1.40 13.53 17.63
C ASP A 231 0.61 13.61 16.31
N ILE A 232 1.33 13.81 15.21
CA ILE A 232 0.75 14.00 13.87
C ILE A 232 1.51 13.14 12.85
N ILE A 233 0.77 12.43 12.01
CA ILE A 233 1.33 11.74 10.84
C ILE A 233 1.22 12.67 9.63
N LEU A 234 2.36 12.97 9.00
CA LEU A 234 2.45 13.82 7.81
C LEU A 234 2.62 12.98 6.55
N PHE A 235 1.60 12.95 5.73
CA PHE A 235 1.61 12.18 4.48
C PHE A 235 1.04 12.96 3.28
N PRO A 236 1.55 14.19 2.99
CA PRO A 236 1.08 15.01 1.87
C PRO A 236 1.71 14.56 0.54
N SER A 237 1.58 13.28 0.20
CA SER A 237 2.18 12.69 -1.00
C SER A 237 1.54 13.21 -2.27
N LEU A 238 2.34 13.34 -3.34
CA LEU A 238 1.91 13.77 -4.68
C LEU A 238 1.29 12.62 -5.49
N TYR A 239 1.63 11.39 -5.17
CA TYR A 239 1.13 10.19 -5.84
C TYR A 239 1.30 8.98 -4.94
N GLU A 240 0.26 8.15 -4.83
CA GLU A 240 0.27 6.85 -4.16
C GLU A 240 -0.62 5.84 -4.90
N GLY A 241 -0.33 4.56 -4.67
CA GLY A 241 -1.24 3.47 -5.05
C GLY A 241 -2.32 3.25 -3.99
N PHE A 242 -1.99 3.52 -2.70
CA PHE A 242 -2.92 3.35 -1.57
C PHE A 242 -2.75 4.44 -0.51
N GLY A 243 -1.71 4.36 0.35
CA GLY A 243 -1.49 5.31 1.44
C GLY A 243 -1.47 4.64 2.82
N LEU A 244 -0.67 3.58 2.97
CA LEU A 244 -0.53 2.86 4.24
C LEU A 244 -0.32 3.78 5.45
N PRO A 245 0.55 4.82 5.41
CA PRO A 245 0.74 5.69 6.56
C PRO A 245 -0.52 6.40 7.05
N VAL A 246 -1.54 6.60 6.20
CA VAL A 246 -2.82 7.18 6.61
C VAL A 246 -3.56 6.22 7.55
N ILE A 247 -3.77 4.97 7.13
CA ILE A 247 -4.48 3.98 7.94
C ILE A 247 -3.66 3.49 9.14
N GLU A 248 -2.33 3.52 9.05
CA GLU A 248 -1.42 3.24 10.17
C GLU A 248 -1.53 4.34 11.24
N GLY A 249 -1.59 5.60 10.82
CA GLY A 249 -1.86 6.74 11.69
C GLY A 249 -3.21 6.64 12.39
N PHE A 250 -4.27 6.23 11.68
CA PHE A 250 -5.58 5.98 12.26
C PHE A 250 -5.53 4.86 13.30
N LYS A 251 -4.88 3.73 12.98
CA LYS A 251 -4.76 2.62 13.92
C LYS A 251 -3.97 2.99 15.17
N ALA A 252 -2.93 3.80 15.03
CA ALA A 252 -2.16 4.30 16.18
C ALA A 252 -2.92 5.31 17.04
N GLY A 253 -4.07 5.83 16.58
CA GLY A 253 -4.83 6.87 17.26
C GLY A 253 -4.16 8.24 17.17
N ARG A 254 -3.58 8.58 16.01
CA ARG A 254 -2.87 9.84 15.77
C ARG A 254 -3.65 10.75 14.83
N ALA A 255 -3.45 12.04 14.95
CA ALA A 255 -3.92 12.99 13.96
C ALA A 255 -3.19 12.73 12.63
N VAL A 256 -3.92 12.75 11.52
CA VAL A 256 -3.35 12.48 10.19
C VAL A 256 -3.59 13.68 9.28
N LEU A 257 -2.52 14.18 8.66
CA LEU A 257 -2.56 15.15 7.58
C LEU A 257 -2.14 14.45 6.30
N THR A 258 -2.99 14.52 5.26
CA THR A 258 -2.72 13.87 3.98
C THR A 258 -3.24 14.71 2.80
N SER A 259 -2.90 14.29 1.59
CA SER A 259 -3.27 15.01 0.37
C SER A 259 -4.75 14.87 0.02
N GLU A 260 -5.34 15.91 -0.53
CA GLU A 260 -6.72 15.89 -1.10
C GLU A 260 -6.82 15.20 -2.47
N ILE A 261 -5.80 14.44 -2.85
CA ILE A 261 -5.77 13.67 -4.11
C ILE A 261 -5.99 12.18 -3.84
N SER A 262 -6.59 11.51 -4.84
CA SER A 262 -6.81 10.05 -4.79
C SER A 262 -5.49 9.26 -4.74
N PRO A 263 -5.39 8.18 -3.93
CA PRO A 263 -6.43 7.55 -3.12
C PRO A 263 -6.49 8.07 -1.67
N MET A 264 -5.63 9.03 -1.27
CA MET A 264 -5.57 9.53 0.10
C MET A 264 -6.86 10.25 0.52
N LYS A 265 -7.50 10.96 -0.44
CA LYS A 265 -8.76 11.66 -0.19
C LYS A 265 -9.86 10.70 0.24
N GLU A 266 -9.99 9.57 -0.44
CA GLU A 266 -10.98 8.54 -0.13
C GLU A 266 -10.66 7.83 1.19
N LEU A 267 -9.39 7.54 1.46
CA LEU A 267 -8.95 6.96 2.74
C LEU A 267 -9.23 7.89 3.92
N ALA A 268 -9.13 9.20 3.70
CA ALA A 268 -9.31 10.19 4.75
C ALA A 268 -10.75 10.22 5.30
N ASP A 269 -11.76 10.10 4.46
CA ASP A 269 -13.20 10.02 4.74
C ASP A 269 -13.66 10.81 6.00
N GLY A 270 -13.25 12.08 6.10
CA GLY A 270 -13.53 12.93 7.25
C GLY A 270 -12.65 12.70 8.50
N ALA A 271 -11.76 11.71 8.50
CA ALA A 271 -10.88 11.39 9.64
C ALA A 271 -9.48 12.03 9.56
N ALA A 272 -9.07 12.55 8.40
CA ALA A 272 -7.80 13.25 8.24
C ALA A 272 -8.00 14.72 7.86
N TRP A 273 -6.95 15.52 7.98
CA TRP A 273 -6.87 16.84 7.38
C TRP A 273 -6.36 16.70 5.96
N LEU A 274 -7.17 17.16 5.01
CA LEU A 274 -6.85 17.16 3.59
C LEU A 274 -6.18 18.47 3.22
N VAL A 275 -5.07 18.38 2.48
CA VAL A 275 -4.30 19.54 2.02
C VAL A 275 -4.06 19.46 0.51
N ASP A 276 -3.93 20.62 -0.13
CA ASP A 276 -3.29 20.71 -1.43
C ASP A 276 -1.79 20.40 -1.28
N PRO A 277 -1.31 19.24 -1.78
CA PRO A 277 0.08 18.84 -1.60
C PRO A 277 1.06 19.69 -2.42
N TYR A 278 0.58 20.52 -3.33
CA TYR A 278 1.39 21.45 -4.13
C TYR A 278 1.57 22.81 -3.45
N ASN A 279 0.88 23.05 -2.32
CA ASN A 279 0.90 24.34 -1.60
C ASN A 279 1.40 24.14 -0.16
N ALA A 280 2.56 24.75 0.17
CA ALA A 280 3.15 24.66 1.49
C ALA A 280 2.28 25.36 2.56
N ASP A 281 1.60 26.45 2.22
CA ASP A 281 0.70 27.16 3.14
C ASP A 281 -0.54 26.31 3.48
N SER A 282 -1.04 25.52 2.54
CA SER A 282 -2.12 24.57 2.82
C SER A 282 -1.70 23.53 3.86
N ILE A 283 -0.47 23.01 3.76
CA ILE A 283 0.09 22.07 4.76
C ILE A 283 0.23 22.77 6.12
N ARG A 284 0.78 23.99 6.16
CA ARG A 284 0.97 24.79 7.36
C ARG A 284 -0.34 25.09 8.08
N ASN A 285 -1.33 25.61 7.35
CA ASN A 285 -2.64 25.97 7.90
C ASN A 285 -3.32 24.74 8.52
N ALA A 286 -3.23 23.59 7.89
CA ALA A 286 -3.78 22.36 8.43
C ALA A 286 -3.05 21.92 9.73
N LEU A 287 -1.73 22.08 9.81
CA LEU A 287 -0.98 21.82 11.05
C LEU A 287 -1.43 22.75 12.18
N GLU A 288 -1.62 24.03 11.89
CA GLU A 288 -2.13 25.02 12.87
C GLU A 288 -3.54 24.64 13.35
N MET A 289 -4.43 24.22 12.46
CA MET A 289 -5.76 23.70 12.81
C MET A 289 -5.68 22.46 13.71
N ILE A 290 -4.80 21.51 13.39
CA ILE A 290 -4.61 20.29 14.19
C ILE A 290 -4.18 20.66 15.62
N ILE A 291 -3.30 21.64 15.79
CA ILE A 291 -2.77 22.02 17.09
C ILE A 291 -3.80 22.79 17.91
N ASN A 292 -4.48 23.75 17.29
CA ASN A 292 -5.33 24.71 18.00
C ASN A 292 -6.74 24.19 18.24
N ASP A 293 -7.28 23.30 17.41
CA ASP A 293 -8.64 22.77 17.55
C ASP A 293 -8.64 21.35 18.15
N LYS A 294 -8.64 21.28 19.47
CA LYS A 294 -8.69 20.03 20.23
C LYS A 294 -9.95 19.22 19.95
N GLU A 295 -11.08 19.86 19.79
CA GLU A 295 -12.39 19.17 19.60
C GLU A 295 -12.40 18.47 18.24
N THR A 296 -12.12 19.18 17.15
CA THR A 296 -12.03 18.58 15.81
C THR A 296 -10.94 17.52 15.75
N ARG A 297 -9.79 17.74 16.41
CA ARG A 297 -8.72 16.73 16.47
C ARG A 297 -9.21 15.44 17.12
N THR A 298 -9.84 15.53 18.28
CA THR A 298 -10.36 14.36 18.99
C THR A 298 -11.40 13.61 18.13
N ARG A 299 -12.35 14.33 17.54
CA ARG A 299 -13.38 13.75 16.67
C ARG A 299 -12.77 13.04 15.46
N LYS A 300 -11.80 13.65 14.77
CA LYS A 300 -11.13 13.05 13.61
C LYS A 300 -10.32 11.82 13.98
N ILE A 301 -9.62 11.81 15.11
CA ILE A 301 -8.93 10.62 15.62
C ILE A 301 -9.93 9.48 15.88
N GLN A 302 -11.06 9.75 16.51
CA GLN A 302 -12.11 8.73 16.75
C GLN A 302 -12.68 8.19 15.43
N ASN A 303 -12.94 9.06 14.47
CA ASN A 303 -13.36 8.63 13.13
C ASN A 303 -12.30 7.73 12.47
N GLY A 304 -11.00 8.07 12.60
CA GLY A 304 -9.92 7.26 12.08
C GLY A 304 -9.87 5.85 12.70
N LEU A 305 -10.05 5.76 14.01
CA LEU A 305 -10.14 4.48 14.75
C LEU A 305 -11.36 3.64 14.30
N TYR A 306 -12.45 4.28 13.93
CA TYR A 306 -13.61 3.59 13.34
C TYR A 306 -13.32 3.11 11.92
N ILE A 307 -12.82 3.99 11.06
CA ILE A 307 -12.52 3.70 9.64
C ILE A 307 -11.50 2.58 9.50
N VAL A 308 -10.45 2.55 10.35
CA VAL A 308 -9.38 1.57 10.23
C VAL A 308 -9.86 0.12 10.44
N GLN A 309 -11.01 -0.10 11.06
CA GLN A 309 -11.55 -1.45 11.29
C GLN A 309 -11.72 -2.24 9.99
N GLN A 310 -12.13 -1.60 8.90
CA GLN A 310 -12.27 -2.26 7.59
C GLN A 310 -10.93 -2.70 6.98
N TYR A 311 -9.80 -2.12 7.42
CA TYR A 311 -8.46 -2.42 6.97
C TYR A 311 -7.70 -3.38 7.89
N LEU A 312 -8.34 -3.92 8.90
CA LEU A 312 -7.73 -4.94 9.76
C LEU A 312 -7.43 -6.20 8.92
N PRO A 313 -6.31 -6.90 9.19
CA PRO A 313 -5.90 -8.07 8.42
C PRO A 313 -6.98 -9.13 8.26
N GLU A 314 -7.75 -9.41 9.31
CA GLU A 314 -8.87 -10.35 9.32
C GLU A 314 -9.99 -9.97 8.34
N ASN A 315 -10.32 -8.69 8.25
CA ASN A 315 -11.37 -8.19 7.35
C ASN A 315 -10.90 -8.22 5.88
N VAL A 316 -9.67 -7.80 5.63
CA VAL A 316 -9.06 -7.87 4.29
C VAL A 316 -8.90 -9.32 3.82
N ALA A 317 -8.47 -10.23 4.72
CA ALA A 317 -8.36 -11.65 4.41
C ALA A 317 -9.71 -12.29 4.07
N LEU A 318 -10.81 -11.84 4.71
CA LEU A 318 -12.15 -12.29 4.38
C LEU A 318 -12.54 -11.92 2.93
N LEU A 319 -12.23 -10.70 2.48
CA LEU A 319 -12.48 -10.27 1.10
C LEU A 319 -11.68 -11.10 0.08
N TYR A 320 -10.42 -11.41 0.38
CA TYR A 320 -9.63 -12.33 -0.45
C TYR A 320 -10.23 -13.74 -0.44
N TYR A 321 -10.63 -14.26 0.72
CA TYR A 321 -11.24 -15.58 0.82
C TYR A 321 -12.53 -15.67 -0.01
N GLN A 322 -13.37 -14.63 0.00
CA GLN A 322 -14.55 -14.53 -0.85
C GLN A 322 -14.18 -14.54 -2.35
N ALA A 323 -13.14 -13.77 -2.73
CA ALA A 323 -12.69 -13.75 -4.11
C ALA A 323 -12.19 -15.12 -4.61
N TYR A 324 -11.51 -15.89 -3.73
CA TYR A 324 -11.10 -17.26 -4.04
C TYR A 324 -12.29 -18.21 -4.14
N SER A 325 -13.25 -18.10 -3.23
CA SER A 325 -14.46 -18.94 -3.20
C SER A 325 -15.30 -18.77 -4.46
N ASP A 326 -15.52 -17.53 -4.90
CA ASP A 326 -16.29 -17.23 -6.13
C ASP A 326 -15.60 -17.76 -7.38
N LEU A 327 -14.26 -17.76 -7.42
CA LEU A 327 -13.51 -18.34 -8.52
C LEU A 327 -13.68 -19.87 -8.57
N ASN A 328 -13.81 -20.51 -7.40
CA ASN A 328 -14.01 -21.96 -7.30
C ASN A 328 -15.44 -22.38 -7.68
N VAL A 329 -16.45 -21.62 -7.28
CA VAL A 329 -17.88 -21.88 -7.59
C VAL A 329 -18.16 -21.73 -9.09
N LYS A 330 -17.63 -20.70 -9.76
CA LYS A 330 -17.74 -20.56 -11.23
C LYS A 330 -17.22 -21.77 -12.01
N LYS A 331 -16.34 -22.56 -11.40
CA LYS A 331 -15.84 -23.81 -11.98
C LYS A 331 -16.85 -24.95 -11.90
N SER A 332 -17.57 -25.10 -10.78
CA SER A 332 -18.55 -26.18 -10.59
C SER A 332 -19.75 -26.03 -11.53
N VAL A 333 -20.19 -24.79 -11.79
CA VAL A 333 -21.27 -24.52 -12.76
C VAL A 333 -20.83 -24.74 -14.19
N ALA A 334 -19.61 -24.38 -14.56
CA ALA A 334 -19.07 -24.59 -15.92
C ALA A 334 -18.68 -26.05 -16.24
N LEU A 335 -18.69 -26.98 -15.27
CA LEU A 335 -18.48 -28.39 -15.42
C LEU A 335 -19.81 -29.20 -15.45
N ALA A 336 -20.90 -28.53 -15.06
CA ALA A 336 -22.26 -29.08 -15.02
C ALA A 336 -23.12 -28.64 -16.23
N SER A 337 -22.61 -27.75 -17.07
CA SER A 337 -23.16 -27.33 -18.39
C SER A 337 -22.32 -27.92 -19.53
#